data_6b4c05965233d28fe59c115b2461e2ad
#
_entry.id   6b4c05965233d28fe59c115b2461e2ad
#
_cell.length_a   1.000
_cell.length_b   1.000
_cell.length_c   1.000
_cell.angle_alpha   90.00
_cell.angle_beta   90.00
_cell.angle_gamma   90.00
#
_symmetry.space_group_name_H-M   'P 1'
#
loop_
_entity.id
_entity.type
_entity.pdbx_description
1 polymer ?
#
loop_
_entity_poly.entity_id
_entity_poly.type
_entity_poly.pdbx_seq_one_letter_code
_entity_poly.pdbx_strand_id
1 'polypeptide(L)'
;MPRYASVMAGFDAFLSAWEPRIDAALPPRLRPWFAQRRRGHLARADIGWLSARALLASGEMHPDAVLRLPLDDVAAVMGSLYVIEGSALGGRVIGPQLEKTLGVGPGRGGDYFEGFGEATGAMWRDFRLTASEEIGDSPQAIALACETARQTFAAMVDTFAVLAKP
;
A
#
# COMPACT_ATOMS: atom_id res chain seq x y z
N MET A 1 -21.41 1.54 2.00
CA MET A 1 -20.51 2.62 2.50
C MET A 1 -19.75 2.24 3.78
N PRO A 2 -20.35 1.75 4.90
CA PRO A 2 -19.56 1.40 6.11
C PRO A 2 -18.44 0.41 5.84
N ARG A 3 -18.70 -0.66 5.05
CA ARG A 3 -17.68 -1.64 4.66
C ARG A 3 -16.52 -1.02 3.87
N TYR A 4 -16.81 -0.04 3.01
CA TYR A 4 -15.77 0.71 2.31
C TYR A 4 -14.93 1.56 3.27
N ALA A 5 -15.55 2.24 4.23
CA ALA A 5 -14.83 2.99 5.25
C ALA A 5 -13.88 2.09 6.06
N SER A 6 -14.31 0.86 6.39
CA SER A 6 -13.46 -0.10 7.08
C SER A 6 -12.29 -0.58 6.21
N VAL A 7 -12.50 -0.74 4.90
CA VAL A 7 -11.41 -1.05 3.95
C VAL A 7 -10.38 0.08 3.93
N MET A 8 -10.84 1.34 3.86
CA MET A 8 -9.92 2.50 3.89
C MET A 8 -9.17 2.61 5.22
N ALA A 9 -9.83 2.31 6.36
CA ALA A 9 -9.17 2.24 7.66
C ALA A 9 -8.07 1.15 7.70
N GLY A 10 -8.31 0.01 7.07
CA GLY A 10 -7.30 -1.05 6.92
C GLY A 10 -6.08 -0.58 6.12
N PHE A 11 -6.28 0.11 5.00
CA PHE A 11 -5.16 0.69 4.24
C PHE A 11 -4.42 1.76 5.02
N ASP A 12 -5.09 2.66 5.71
CA ASP A 12 -4.43 3.67 6.54
C ASP A 12 -3.63 3.04 7.68
N ALA A 13 -4.19 2.06 8.40
CA ALA A 13 -3.49 1.35 9.46
C ALA A 13 -2.24 0.63 8.95
N PHE A 14 -2.37 -0.10 7.83
CA PHE A 14 -1.24 -0.79 7.20
C PHE A 14 -0.15 0.19 6.77
N LEU A 15 -0.49 1.21 5.99
CA LEU A 15 0.48 2.16 5.43
C LEU A 15 1.11 3.04 6.51
N SER A 16 0.37 3.41 7.54
CA SER A 16 0.89 4.20 8.67
C SER A 16 1.96 3.44 9.47
N ALA A 17 1.85 2.11 9.55
CA ALA A 17 2.87 1.26 10.15
C ALA A 17 4.02 0.94 9.17
N TRP A 18 3.70 0.74 7.89
CA TRP A 18 4.62 0.24 6.89
C TRP A 18 5.54 1.31 6.30
N GLU A 19 5.02 2.47 5.90
CA GLU A 19 5.80 3.52 5.23
C GLU A 19 7.00 4.02 6.06
N PRO A 20 6.88 4.27 7.37
CA PRO A 20 8.03 4.67 8.17
C PRO A 20 9.12 3.61 8.24
N ARG A 21 8.74 2.32 8.26
CA ARG A 21 9.71 1.21 8.29
C ARG A 21 10.45 1.07 6.99
N ILE A 22 9.75 1.21 5.85
CA ILE A 22 10.41 1.24 4.53
C ILE A 22 11.37 2.41 4.43
N ASP A 23 10.94 3.61 4.84
CA ASP A 23 11.80 4.79 4.80
C ASP A 23 13.07 4.63 5.62
N ALA A 24 12.96 4.05 6.81
CA ALA A 24 14.09 3.78 7.70
C ALA A 24 15.05 2.71 7.12
N ALA A 25 14.50 1.68 6.47
CA ALA A 25 15.25 0.55 5.92
C ALA A 25 15.91 0.87 4.56
N LEU A 26 15.38 1.84 3.81
CA LEU A 26 15.94 2.23 2.52
C LEU A 26 17.30 2.91 2.64
N PRO A 27 18.25 2.62 1.74
CA PRO A 27 19.46 3.40 1.59
C PRO A 27 19.13 4.90 1.41
N PRO A 28 19.94 5.82 1.99
CA PRO A 28 19.64 7.27 1.94
C PRO A 28 19.37 7.81 0.53
N ARG A 29 20.03 7.27 -0.50
CA ARG A 29 19.85 7.67 -1.91
C ARG A 29 18.45 7.36 -2.47
N LEU A 30 17.76 6.39 -1.92
CA LEU A 30 16.44 5.96 -2.39
C LEU A 30 15.27 6.60 -1.61
N ARG A 31 15.53 7.26 -0.47
CA ARG A 31 14.47 7.91 0.31
C ARG A 31 13.72 9.02 -0.45
N PRO A 32 14.39 9.93 -1.21
CA PRO A 32 13.68 10.92 -2.03
C PRO A 32 12.82 10.29 -3.13
N TRP A 33 13.28 9.18 -3.70
CA TRP A 33 12.52 8.39 -4.68
C TRP A 33 11.28 7.76 -4.03
N PHE A 34 11.42 7.16 -2.85
CA PHE A 34 10.30 6.58 -2.10
C PHE A 34 9.31 7.63 -1.61
N ALA A 35 9.77 8.81 -1.22
CA ALA A 35 8.90 9.89 -0.76
C ALA A 35 7.80 10.26 -1.77
N GLN A 36 8.10 10.16 -3.08
CA GLN A 36 7.14 10.42 -4.17
C GLN A 36 6.15 9.27 -4.37
N ARG A 37 6.34 8.13 -3.69
CA ARG A 37 5.57 6.89 -3.85
C ARG A 37 4.65 6.60 -2.68
N ARG A 38 4.77 7.37 -1.60
CA ARG A 38 3.92 7.21 -0.42
C ARG A 38 2.46 7.49 -0.76
N ARG A 39 1.58 6.63 -0.29
CA ARG A 39 0.12 6.74 -0.50
C ARG A 39 -0.69 6.73 0.79
N GLY A 40 -0.04 6.62 1.95
CA GLY A 40 -0.73 6.68 3.25
C GLY A 40 -1.52 7.96 3.46
N HIS A 41 -1.01 9.10 2.95
CA HIS A 41 -1.71 10.37 3.01
C HIS A 41 -3.03 10.37 2.21
N LEU A 42 -3.11 9.62 1.09
CA LEU A 42 -4.31 9.48 0.28
C LEU A 42 -5.38 8.66 1.03
N ALA A 43 -4.99 7.52 1.63
CA ALA A 43 -5.90 6.72 2.44
C ALA A 43 -6.47 7.53 3.63
N ARG A 44 -5.63 8.34 4.26
CA ARG A 44 -6.03 9.22 5.37
C ARG A 44 -6.97 10.33 4.92
N ALA A 45 -6.75 10.92 3.75
CA ALA A 45 -7.66 11.90 3.16
C ALA A 45 -9.04 11.30 2.89
N ASP A 46 -9.08 10.08 2.34
CA ASP A 46 -10.33 9.37 2.08
C ASP A 46 -11.10 9.08 3.37
N ILE A 47 -10.41 8.65 4.45
CA ILE A 47 -11.03 8.47 5.77
C ILE A 47 -11.60 9.79 6.28
N GLY A 48 -10.87 10.90 6.15
CA GLY A 48 -11.36 12.23 6.54
C GLY A 48 -12.64 12.60 5.82
N TRP A 49 -12.71 12.34 4.51
CA TRP A 49 -13.90 12.59 3.70
C TRP A 49 -15.10 11.73 4.13
N LEU A 50 -14.87 10.45 4.43
CA LEU A 50 -15.89 9.50 4.89
C LEU A 50 -16.40 9.88 6.28
N SER A 51 -15.49 10.19 7.21
CA SER A 51 -15.83 10.57 8.60
C SER A 51 -16.68 11.84 8.66
N ALA A 52 -16.38 12.83 7.83
CA ALA A 52 -17.18 14.06 7.73
C ALA A 52 -18.63 13.80 7.30
N ARG A 53 -18.94 12.62 6.79
CA ARG A 53 -20.28 12.16 6.38
C ARG A 53 -20.87 11.11 7.31
N ALA A 54 -20.30 10.96 8.52
CA ALA A 54 -20.67 9.93 9.50
C ALA A 54 -20.57 8.48 8.95
N LEU A 55 -19.75 8.26 7.93
CA LEU A 55 -19.46 6.95 7.36
C LEU A 55 -18.22 6.38 8.06
N LEU A 56 -18.43 5.91 9.30
CA LEU A 56 -17.34 5.45 10.16
C LEU A 56 -16.96 4.02 9.83
N ALA A 57 -15.66 3.73 9.98
CA ALA A 57 -15.14 2.37 9.93
C ALA A 57 -15.64 1.55 11.13
N SER A 58 -15.85 0.26 10.90
CA SER A 58 -16.17 -0.70 11.96
C SER A 58 -14.95 -1.59 12.23
N GLY A 59 -14.69 -1.85 13.50
CA GLY A 59 -13.58 -2.69 13.96
C GLY A 59 -12.26 -1.93 14.09
N GLU A 60 -11.40 -2.46 14.96
CA GLU A 60 -10.04 -1.95 15.17
C GLU A 60 -9.07 -2.71 14.27
N MET A 61 -8.24 -1.98 13.53
CA MET A 61 -7.26 -2.56 12.60
C MET A 61 -5.94 -2.81 13.34
N HIS A 62 -5.38 -4.01 13.20
CA HIS A 62 -4.16 -4.41 13.89
C HIS A 62 -3.04 -4.71 12.87
N PRO A 63 -2.15 -3.73 12.56
CA PRO A 63 -1.06 -3.93 11.61
C PRO A 63 0.18 -4.59 12.26
N ASP A 64 0.02 -5.38 13.33
CA ASP A 64 1.13 -5.96 14.09
C ASP A 64 2.06 -6.84 13.25
N ALA A 65 1.51 -7.52 12.24
CA ALA A 65 2.31 -8.32 11.30
C ALA A 65 3.29 -7.46 10.49
N VAL A 66 2.93 -6.20 10.21
CA VAL A 66 3.80 -5.24 9.51
C VAL A 66 5.07 -4.98 10.32
N LEU A 67 4.97 -4.91 11.66
CA LEU A 67 6.10 -4.63 12.55
C LEU A 67 7.14 -5.76 12.56
N ARG A 68 6.77 -6.96 12.10
CA ARG A 68 7.65 -8.15 12.04
C ARG A 68 8.27 -8.41 10.67
N LEU A 69 7.98 -7.57 9.66
CA LEU A 69 8.58 -7.75 8.33
C LEU A 69 10.10 -7.62 8.40
N PRO A 70 10.88 -8.57 7.82
CA PRO A 70 12.33 -8.53 7.82
C PRO A 70 12.80 -7.57 6.72
N LEU A 71 13.09 -6.32 7.08
CA LEU A 71 13.48 -5.25 6.16
C LEU A 71 14.97 -4.86 6.33
N ASP A 72 15.82 -5.81 6.70
CA ASP A 72 17.24 -5.56 7.01
C ASP A 72 18.14 -5.54 5.76
N ASP A 73 17.59 -5.89 4.59
CA ASP A 73 18.28 -5.97 3.31
C ASP A 73 17.48 -5.22 2.23
N VAL A 74 18.19 -4.56 1.29
CA VAL A 74 17.54 -3.80 0.22
C VAL A 74 16.67 -4.67 -0.69
N ALA A 75 17.07 -5.93 -0.94
CA ALA A 75 16.26 -6.85 -1.72
C ALA A 75 14.94 -7.18 -1.00
N ALA A 76 14.97 -7.35 0.34
CA ALA A 76 13.78 -7.52 1.15
C ALA A 76 12.86 -6.30 1.07
N VAL A 77 13.44 -5.08 1.16
CA VAL A 77 12.68 -3.84 1.04
C VAL A 77 12.03 -3.73 -0.34
N MET A 78 12.75 -4.06 -1.43
CA MET A 78 12.20 -4.05 -2.79
C MET A 78 11.07 -5.08 -2.96
N GLY A 79 11.21 -6.26 -2.35
CA GLY A 79 10.15 -7.28 -2.31
C GLY A 79 8.89 -6.78 -1.61
N SER A 80 9.05 -6.09 -0.48
CA SER A 80 7.93 -5.48 0.25
C SER A 80 7.26 -4.37 -0.56
N LEU A 81 8.05 -3.48 -1.17
CA LEU A 81 7.58 -2.42 -2.06
C LEU A 81 6.79 -2.96 -3.27
N TYR A 82 7.19 -4.11 -3.83
CA TYR A 82 6.52 -4.73 -4.98
C TYR A 82 5.01 -4.92 -4.73
N VAL A 83 4.61 -5.31 -3.52
CA VAL A 83 3.20 -5.55 -3.18
C VAL A 83 2.41 -4.25 -3.26
N ILE A 84 2.93 -3.18 -2.67
CA ILE A 84 2.23 -1.90 -2.58
C ILE A 84 2.25 -1.18 -3.93
N GLU A 85 3.38 -1.17 -4.63
CA GLU A 85 3.49 -0.57 -5.97
C GLU A 85 2.58 -1.29 -6.98
N GLY A 86 2.57 -2.63 -6.94
CA GLY A 86 1.69 -3.44 -7.80
C GLY A 86 0.21 -3.22 -7.53
N SER A 87 -0.17 -2.96 -6.26
CA SER A 87 -1.57 -2.68 -5.89
C SER A 87 -2.13 -1.41 -6.54
N ALA A 88 -1.26 -0.44 -6.89
CA ALA A 88 -1.67 0.78 -7.58
C ALA A 88 -2.28 0.50 -8.96
N LEU A 89 -1.81 -0.55 -9.65
CA LEU A 89 -2.38 -0.97 -10.94
C LEU A 89 -3.84 -1.43 -10.78
N GLY A 90 -4.16 -2.11 -9.66
CA GLY A 90 -5.51 -2.54 -9.33
C GLY A 90 -6.47 -1.38 -9.12
N GLY A 91 -5.97 -0.26 -8.62
CA GLY A 91 -6.75 0.97 -8.42
C GLY A 91 -7.44 1.45 -9.70
N ARG A 92 -6.74 1.36 -10.84
CA ARG A 92 -7.30 1.76 -12.15
C ARG A 92 -8.50 0.92 -12.60
N VAL A 93 -8.63 -0.30 -12.08
CA VAL A 93 -9.78 -1.17 -12.34
C VAL A 93 -10.86 -0.98 -11.29
N ILE A 94 -10.45 -0.85 -10.03
CA ILE A 94 -11.34 -0.74 -8.88
C ILE A 94 -12.00 0.66 -8.83
N GLY A 95 -11.24 1.73 -9.07
CA GLY A 95 -11.73 3.12 -8.96
C GLY A 95 -13.02 3.39 -9.74
N PRO A 96 -13.10 3.10 -11.06
CA PRO A 96 -14.32 3.29 -11.83
C PRO A 96 -15.51 2.47 -11.30
N GLN A 97 -15.27 1.28 -10.75
CA GLN A 97 -16.33 0.47 -10.15
C GLN A 97 -16.84 1.09 -8.84
N LEU A 98 -15.94 1.62 -8.02
CA LEU A 98 -16.28 2.32 -6.78
C LEU A 98 -17.07 3.60 -7.09
N GLU A 99 -16.68 4.35 -8.10
CA GLU A 99 -17.43 5.55 -8.53
C GLU A 99 -18.84 5.18 -8.96
N LYS A 100 -18.98 4.15 -9.80
CA LYS A 100 -20.28 3.67 -10.29
C LYS A 100 -21.19 3.14 -9.19
N THR A 101 -20.62 2.42 -8.19
CA THR A 101 -21.42 1.69 -7.20
C THR A 101 -21.60 2.45 -5.89
N LEU A 102 -20.65 3.27 -5.51
CA LEU A 102 -20.62 3.97 -4.22
C LEU A 102 -20.59 5.49 -4.36
N GLY A 103 -20.37 6.03 -5.57
CA GLY A 103 -20.23 7.47 -5.80
C GLY A 103 -18.92 8.07 -5.25
N VAL A 104 -17.94 7.22 -4.89
CA VAL A 104 -16.62 7.65 -4.42
C VAL A 104 -15.64 7.73 -5.59
N GLY A 105 -14.79 8.74 -5.59
CA GLY A 105 -13.79 8.99 -6.62
C GLY A 105 -12.79 10.05 -6.18
N PRO A 106 -11.93 10.54 -7.07
CA PRO A 106 -10.94 11.57 -6.72
C PRO A 106 -11.59 12.79 -6.03
N GLY A 107 -11.01 13.21 -4.91
CA GLY A 107 -11.53 14.28 -4.05
C GLY A 107 -12.84 13.95 -3.31
N ARG A 108 -13.33 12.73 -3.43
CA ARG A 108 -14.60 12.27 -2.85
C ARG A 108 -14.47 10.91 -2.19
N GLY A 109 -13.38 10.69 -1.45
CA GLY A 109 -13.11 9.47 -0.71
C GLY A 109 -12.59 8.31 -1.54
N GLY A 110 -12.01 8.56 -2.72
CA GLY A 110 -11.44 7.59 -3.64
C GLY A 110 -10.01 7.90 -4.09
N ASP A 111 -9.33 8.82 -3.42
CA ASP A 111 -7.98 9.26 -3.78
C ASP A 111 -6.95 8.12 -3.70
N TYR A 112 -7.08 7.22 -2.74
CA TYR A 112 -6.19 6.08 -2.60
C TYR A 112 -6.22 5.15 -3.83
N PHE A 113 -7.42 4.88 -4.36
CA PHE A 113 -7.58 4.02 -5.55
C PHE A 113 -7.23 4.75 -6.85
N GLU A 114 -7.37 6.08 -6.91
CA GLU A 114 -6.82 6.88 -8.01
C GLU A 114 -5.28 6.82 -8.01
N GLY A 115 -4.67 6.84 -6.83
CA GLY A 115 -3.22 6.68 -6.64
C GLY A 115 -2.43 7.74 -7.39
N PHE A 116 -1.67 7.31 -8.40
CA PHE A 116 -0.85 8.19 -9.25
C PHE A 116 -1.60 8.64 -10.53
N GLY A 117 -2.89 8.34 -10.66
CA GLY A 117 -3.67 8.68 -11.85
C GLY A 117 -3.03 8.15 -13.13
N GLU A 118 -2.89 9.01 -14.15
CA GLU A 118 -2.28 8.65 -15.43
C GLU A 118 -0.80 8.22 -15.29
N ALA A 119 -0.09 8.72 -14.28
CA ALA A 119 1.31 8.37 -14.03
C ALA A 119 1.51 6.94 -13.50
N THR A 120 0.45 6.22 -13.08
CA THR A 120 0.55 4.88 -12.46
C THR A 120 1.40 3.91 -13.28
N GLY A 121 1.22 3.88 -14.60
CA GLY A 121 2.00 2.99 -15.48
C GLY A 121 3.49 3.37 -15.56
N ALA A 122 3.80 4.66 -15.54
CA ALA A 122 5.18 5.15 -15.51
C ALA A 122 5.84 4.86 -14.16
N MET A 123 5.14 5.10 -13.05
CA MET A 123 5.59 4.81 -11.70
C MET A 123 5.88 3.32 -11.51
N TRP A 124 5.03 2.44 -12.04
CA TRP A 124 5.25 1.00 -11.98
C TRP A 124 6.49 0.56 -12.79
N ARG A 125 6.68 1.12 -14.01
CA ARG A 125 7.89 0.81 -14.80
C ARG A 125 9.17 1.27 -14.10
N ASP A 126 9.16 2.48 -13.56
CA ASP A 126 10.29 3.02 -12.81
C ASP A 126 10.60 2.18 -11.56
N PHE A 127 9.57 1.79 -10.81
CA PHE A 127 9.74 0.86 -9.68
C PHE A 127 10.42 -0.45 -10.12
N ARG A 128 9.96 -1.07 -11.21
CA ARG A 128 10.54 -2.34 -11.69
C ARG A 128 12.00 -2.21 -12.09
N LEU A 129 12.39 -1.11 -12.72
CA LEU A 129 13.79 -0.85 -13.07
C LEU A 129 14.63 -0.70 -11.81
N THR A 130 14.22 0.15 -10.89
CA THR A 130 14.91 0.34 -9.61
C THR A 130 15.02 -0.97 -8.83
N ALA A 131 13.93 -1.74 -8.73
CA ALA A 131 13.93 -3.02 -8.03
C ALA A 131 14.89 -4.02 -8.68
N SER A 132 14.93 -4.08 -10.02
CA SER A 132 15.87 -4.95 -10.74
C SER A 132 17.33 -4.57 -10.48
N GLU A 133 17.64 -3.28 -10.46
CA GLU A 133 18.98 -2.77 -10.16
C GLU A 133 19.40 -3.06 -8.72
N GLU A 134 18.51 -2.84 -7.76
CA GLU A 134 18.79 -2.99 -6.33
C GLU A 134 18.87 -4.46 -5.87
N ILE A 135 18.07 -5.36 -6.46
CA ILE A 135 18.08 -6.80 -6.15
C ILE A 135 19.25 -7.48 -6.88
N GLY A 136 19.53 -7.06 -8.12
CA GLY A 136 20.54 -7.69 -8.97
C GLY A 136 20.18 -9.13 -9.36
N ASP A 137 21.20 -9.89 -9.79
CA ASP A 137 21.05 -11.24 -10.34
C ASP A 137 21.34 -12.37 -9.32
N SER A 138 21.58 -12.03 -8.06
CA SER A 138 21.85 -13.02 -7.01
C SER A 138 20.62 -13.87 -6.73
N PRO A 139 20.66 -15.22 -6.88
CA PRO A 139 19.53 -16.08 -6.56
C PRO A 139 19.04 -15.92 -5.12
N GLN A 140 19.96 -15.64 -4.19
CA GLN A 140 19.67 -15.44 -2.79
C GLN A 140 18.87 -14.11 -2.57
N ALA A 141 19.30 -13.01 -3.21
CA ALA A 141 18.61 -11.73 -3.14
C ALA A 141 17.21 -11.80 -3.78
N ILE A 142 17.09 -12.48 -4.93
CA ILE A 142 15.80 -12.72 -5.58
C ILE A 142 14.87 -13.53 -4.68
N ALA A 143 15.36 -14.61 -4.07
CA ALA A 143 14.58 -15.44 -3.15
C ALA A 143 14.11 -14.64 -1.92
N LEU A 144 14.99 -13.80 -1.36
CA LEU A 144 14.67 -12.93 -0.24
C LEU A 144 13.58 -11.91 -0.61
N ALA A 145 13.71 -11.25 -1.77
CA ALA A 145 12.71 -10.31 -2.25
C ALA A 145 11.35 -11.00 -2.44
N CYS A 146 11.31 -12.18 -3.04
CA CYS A 146 10.08 -12.95 -3.23
C CYS A 146 9.46 -13.37 -1.89
N GLU A 147 10.27 -13.79 -0.93
CA GLU A 147 9.78 -14.18 0.41
C GLU A 147 9.21 -12.98 1.15
N THR A 148 9.92 -11.85 1.15
CA THR A 148 9.42 -10.63 1.82
C THR A 148 8.15 -10.09 1.13
N ALA A 149 8.02 -10.22 -0.19
CA ALA A 149 6.79 -9.89 -0.89
C ALA A 149 5.61 -10.75 -0.37
N ARG A 150 5.80 -12.07 -0.23
CA ARG A 150 4.77 -12.97 0.33
C ARG A 150 4.38 -12.58 1.76
N GLN A 151 5.39 -12.29 2.61
CA GLN A 151 5.15 -11.88 3.99
C GLN A 151 4.43 -10.53 4.08
N THR A 152 4.78 -9.57 3.22
CA THR A 152 4.10 -8.27 3.14
C THR A 152 2.63 -8.43 2.73
N PHE A 153 2.36 -9.29 1.74
CA PHE A 153 0.99 -9.59 1.34
C PHE A 153 0.21 -10.27 2.47
N ALA A 154 0.82 -11.23 3.17
CA ALA A 154 0.20 -11.87 4.33
C ALA A 154 -0.09 -10.85 5.45
N ALA A 155 0.86 -9.97 5.77
CA ALA A 155 0.66 -8.91 6.75
C ALA A 155 -0.47 -7.94 6.38
N MET A 156 -0.65 -7.67 5.08
CA MET A 156 -1.79 -6.91 4.59
C MET A 156 -3.10 -7.68 4.82
N VAL A 157 -3.16 -8.96 4.45
CA VAL A 157 -4.34 -9.81 4.67
C VAL A 157 -4.70 -9.86 6.15
N ASP A 158 -3.71 -10.03 7.04
CA ASP A 158 -3.92 -10.05 8.49
C ASP A 158 -4.52 -8.73 9.00
N THR A 159 -4.03 -7.58 8.49
CA THR A 159 -4.59 -6.26 8.84
C THR A 159 -6.07 -6.16 8.47
N PHE A 160 -6.48 -6.79 7.37
CA PHE A 160 -7.88 -6.81 6.92
C PHE A 160 -8.71 -7.96 7.50
N ALA A 161 -8.13 -8.90 8.25
CA ALA A 161 -8.83 -10.09 8.75
C ALA A 161 -10.04 -9.75 9.64
N VAL A 162 -10.02 -8.61 10.33
CA VAL A 162 -11.16 -8.12 11.12
C VAL A 162 -12.41 -7.88 10.27
N LEU A 163 -12.26 -7.55 8.98
CA LEU A 163 -13.36 -7.29 8.06
C LEU A 163 -14.04 -8.57 7.56
N ALA A 164 -13.42 -9.74 7.75
CA ALA A 164 -13.95 -11.03 7.35
C ALA A 164 -14.83 -11.68 8.44
N LYS A 165 -14.85 -11.10 9.65
CA LYS A 165 -15.74 -11.58 10.72
C LYS A 165 -17.17 -11.08 10.46
N PRO A 166 -18.17 -11.98 10.55
CA PRO A 166 -19.58 -11.64 10.34
C PRO A 166 -20.13 -10.72 11.45
#